data_202c986f6267568ac4cfadc7be2b233f
#
_entry.id   202c986f6267568ac4cfadc7be2b233f
#
_cell.length_a   1.000
_cell.length_b   1.000
_cell.length_c   1.000
_cell.angle_alpha   90.00
_cell.angle_beta   90.00
_cell.angle_gamma   90.00
#
_symmetry.space_group_name_H-M   'P 1'
#
loop_
_entity.id
_entity.type
_entity.pdbx_description
1 polymer ?
#
loop_
_entity_poly.entity_id
_entity_poly.type
_entity_poly.pdbx_seq_one_letter_code
_entity_poly.pdbx_strand_id
1 'polypeptide(L)'
;AMNMLWDFGHYQQVFKQSSLNIRRFNSEFENAFEGFLTFLKDSGYSDGSRRTFRSILFQFEEYLQNQRICKICEITEACLQNYVKTMSRFAPRTTARKLRLIKQWLEYCYTQGYLDKPLSFTIPRIHVPKNIELPTVFTREEVQKLLTSVDRSNPLGRRDYAILIMAAKLGLRVSDIINLTFDEIDWTKKTLSITQQKTGKLVELPLTEDVGWAIIDYLQHGRPESECIHVFIKHCAPYDGLNSNISKRLQKY
;
A
#
# COMPACT_ATOMS: atom_id res chain seq x y z
N ALA A 1 9.58 21.69 -2.09
CA ALA A 1 9.49 22.31 -3.42
C ALA A 1 10.66 23.26 -3.69
N MET A 2 10.98 24.19 -2.77
CA MET A 2 12.06 25.19 -2.95
C MET A 2 13.44 24.57 -3.15
N ASN A 3 13.80 23.53 -2.37
CA ASN A 3 15.09 22.81 -2.54
C ASN A 3 15.20 22.08 -3.89
N MET A 4 14.09 21.54 -4.42
CA MET A 4 14.10 20.88 -5.73
C MET A 4 14.34 21.87 -6.87
N LEU A 5 13.80 23.09 -6.77
CA LEU A 5 14.05 24.14 -7.76
C LEU A 5 15.49 24.65 -7.69
N TRP A 6 16.06 24.74 -6.50
CA TRP A 6 17.46 25.09 -6.30
C TRP A 6 18.42 24.03 -6.87
N ASP A 7 18.14 22.75 -6.61
CA ASP A 7 18.93 21.62 -7.13
C ASP A 7 18.88 21.58 -8.68
N PHE A 8 17.70 21.79 -9.26
CA PHE A 8 17.57 21.83 -10.73
C PHE A 8 18.30 23.02 -11.35
N GLY A 9 18.26 24.20 -10.71
CA GLY A 9 18.95 25.39 -11.17
C GLY A 9 20.47 25.27 -11.15
N HIS A 10 21.03 24.53 -10.17
CA HIS A 10 22.48 24.40 -10.01
C HIS A 10 23.09 23.17 -10.71
N TYR A 11 22.36 22.04 -10.74
CA TYR A 11 22.92 20.79 -11.20
C TYR A 11 22.22 20.23 -12.44
N GLN A 12 21.17 20.90 -12.94
CA GLN A 12 20.25 20.41 -13.97
C GLN A 12 19.70 19.00 -13.67
N GLN A 13 19.74 18.60 -12.42
CA GLN A 13 19.21 17.35 -11.90
C GLN A 13 18.42 17.61 -10.63
N VAL A 14 17.30 16.91 -10.48
CA VAL A 14 16.54 16.91 -9.23
C VAL A 14 17.02 15.72 -8.40
N PHE A 15 17.79 16.01 -7.36
CA PHE A 15 18.16 14.98 -6.41
C PHE A 15 16.92 14.51 -5.67
N LYS A 16 16.67 13.21 -5.71
CA LYS A 16 15.64 12.60 -4.88
C LYS A 16 16.04 12.88 -3.43
N GLN A 17 15.36 13.85 -2.80
CA GLN A 17 15.48 13.99 -1.35
C GLN A 17 14.91 12.70 -0.74
N SER A 18 15.77 11.74 -0.51
CA SER A 18 15.52 10.63 0.39
C SER A 18 15.60 11.11 1.85
N SER A 19 14.87 12.18 2.18
CA SER A 19 14.53 12.45 3.56
C SER A 19 13.39 11.51 3.97
N LEU A 20 13.60 10.23 3.73
CA LEU A 20 13.03 9.24 4.60
C LEU A 20 13.76 9.44 5.93
N ASN A 21 13.25 10.32 6.78
CA ASN A 21 13.37 10.14 8.21
C ASN A 21 12.72 8.78 8.48
N ILE A 22 13.51 7.72 8.25
CA ILE A 22 13.12 6.37 8.63
C ILE A 22 13.11 6.43 10.14
N ARG A 23 11.91 6.61 10.72
CA ARG A 23 11.72 6.51 12.16
C ARG A 23 12.34 5.17 12.58
N ARG A 24 13.35 5.21 13.45
CA ARG A 24 13.99 4.02 14.00
C ARG A 24 13.32 3.67 15.31
N PHE A 25 13.33 2.41 15.62
CA PHE A 25 12.92 1.93 16.95
C PHE A 25 13.94 2.36 17.99
N ASN A 26 13.54 2.40 19.24
CA ASN A 26 14.48 2.59 20.36
C ASN A 26 15.45 1.40 20.39
N SER A 27 16.70 1.65 20.74
CA SER A 27 17.79 0.67 20.77
C SER A 27 17.45 -0.62 21.52
N GLU A 28 16.69 -0.53 22.62
CA GLU A 28 16.29 -1.68 23.44
C GLU A 28 15.30 -2.61 22.75
N PHE A 29 14.44 -2.08 21.86
CA PHE A 29 13.43 -2.84 21.11
C PHE A 29 13.84 -3.11 19.66
N GLU A 30 14.84 -2.38 19.13
CA GLU A 30 15.19 -2.38 17.72
C GLU A 30 15.46 -3.79 17.21
N ASN A 31 16.30 -4.56 17.92
CA ASN A 31 16.68 -5.90 17.50
C ASN A 31 15.48 -6.86 17.41
N ALA A 32 14.57 -6.80 18.37
CA ALA A 32 13.39 -7.67 18.37
C ALA A 32 12.35 -7.26 17.33
N PHE A 33 12.14 -5.97 17.11
CA PHE A 33 11.19 -5.48 16.10
C PHE A 33 11.72 -5.69 14.69
N GLU A 34 12.99 -5.35 14.42
CA GLU A 34 13.58 -5.55 13.08
C GLU A 34 13.77 -7.05 12.79
N GLY A 35 14.16 -7.84 13.76
CA GLY A 35 14.24 -9.30 13.64
C GLY A 35 12.88 -9.90 13.30
N PHE A 36 11.81 -9.46 13.95
CA PHE A 36 10.46 -9.90 13.63
C PHE A 36 10.00 -9.46 12.22
N LEU A 37 10.33 -8.24 11.80
CA LEU A 37 10.01 -7.76 10.45
C LEU A 37 10.78 -8.54 9.38
N THR A 38 12.01 -8.99 9.69
CA THR A 38 12.79 -9.88 8.83
C THR A 38 12.16 -11.27 8.78
N PHE A 39 11.81 -11.85 9.92
CA PHE A 39 11.07 -13.12 10.00
C PHE A 39 9.78 -13.09 9.16
N LEU A 40 9.02 -11.99 9.20
CA LEU A 40 7.83 -11.83 8.37
C LEU A 40 8.16 -11.77 6.88
N LYS A 41 9.30 -11.16 6.49
CA LYS A 41 9.77 -11.16 5.10
C LYS A 41 10.04 -12.58 4.63
N ASP A 42 10.77 -13.35 5.41
CA ASP A 42 11.15 -14.73 5.11
C ASP A 42 9.92 -15.66 5.09
N SER A 43 8.88 -15.31 5.86
CA SER A 43 7.57 -15.94 5.83
C SER A 43 6.66 -15.53 4.66
N GLY A 44 7.18 -14.75 3.69
CA GLY A 44 6.46 -14.37 2.47
C GLY A 44 5.51 -13.17 2.60
N TYR A 45 5.58 -12.38 3.68
CA TYR A 45 4.77 -11.17 3.79
C TYR A 45 5.28 -10.07 2.85
N SER A 46 4.35 -9.45 2.10
CA SER A 46 4.65 -8.35 1.18
C SER A 46 5.22 -7.12 1.89
N ASP A 47 6.00 -6.31 1.16
CA ASP A 47 6.54 -5.03 1.65
C ASP A 47 5.46 -4.07 2.16
N GLY A 48 4.31 -4.03 1.52
CA GLY A 48 3.16 -3.23 1.95
C GLY A 48 2.62 -3.68 3.30
N SER A 49 2.54 -5.00 3.54
CA SER A 49 2.14 -5.57 4.82
C SER A 49 3.18 -5.25 5.91
N ARG A 50 4.47 -5.44 5.61
CA ARG A 50 5.56 -5.17 6.55
C ARG A 50 5.63 -3.68 6.94
N ARG A 51 5.42 -2.75 5.99
CA ARG A 51 5.32 -1.31 6.30
C ARG A 51 4.16 -1.00 7.26
N THR A 52 3.01 -1.64 7.06
CA THR A 52 1.88 -1.50 7.98
C THR A 52 2.22 -2.08 9.37
N PHE A 53 2.87 -3.22 9.40
CA PHE A 53 3.28 -3.87 10.64
C PHE A 53 4.30 -3.04 11.40
N ARG A 54 5.30 -2.49 10.71
CA ARG A 54 6.25 -1.54 11.30
C ARG A 54 5.52 -0.35 11.97
N SER A 55 4.51 0.21 11.31
CA SER A 55 3.71 1.30 11.89
C SER A 55 2.95 0.89 13.16
N ILE A 56 2.45 -0.35 13.23
CA ILE A 56 1.77 -0.88 14.42
C ILE A 56 2.78 -1.08 15.55
N LEU A 57 3.97 -1.62 15.24
CA LEU A 57 5.04 -1.80 16.23
C LEU A 57 5.52 -0.47 16.81
N PHE A 58 5.66 0.60 16.00
CA PHE A 58 5.96 1.94 16.51
C PHE A 58 4.91 2.46 17.48
N GLN A 59 3.61 2.22 17.19
CA GLN A 59 2.54 2.63 18.11
C GLN A 59 2.57 1.81 19.40
N PHE A 60 2.98 0.57 19.33
CA PHE A 60 3.13 -0.27 20.52
C PHE A 60 4.35 0.15 21.33
N GLU A 61 5.49 0.42 20.69
CA GLU A 61 6.67 0.97 21.35
C GLU A 61 6.36 2.28 22.09
N GLU A 62 5.66 3.21 21.43
CA GLU A 62 5.23 4.47 22.03
C GLU A 62 4.34 4.24 23.28
N TYR A 63 3.44 3.24 23.20
CA TYR A 63 2.66 2.84 24.37
C TYR A 63 3.56 2.31 25.49
N LEU A 64 4.51 1.42 25.22
CA LEU A 64 5.44 0.89 26.24
C LEU A 64 6.27 2.00 26.88
N GLN A 65 6.78 2.92 26.09
CA GLN A 65 7.53 4.09 26.59
C GLN A 65 6.68 4.95 27.53
N ASN A 66 5.41 5.18 27.18
CA ASN A 66 4.48 5.91 28.04
C ASN A 66 4.17 5.18 29.36
N GLN A 67 4.33 3.85 29.38
CA GLN A 67 4.25 3.04 30.61
C GLN A 67 5.62 2.94 31.34
N ARG A 68 6.67 3.64 30.84
CA ARG A 68 8.05 3.58 31.36
C ARG A 68 8.67 2.19 31.27
N ILE A 69 8.23 1.38 30.34
CA ILE A 69 8.78 0.06 30.00
C ILE A 69 9.87 0.27 28.96
N CYS A 70 11.11 0.02 29.34
CA CYS A 70 12.26 0.24 28.48
C CYS A 70 12.86 -1.05 27.92
N LYS A 71 12.57 -2.20 28.55
CA LYS A 71 13.08 -3.52 28.14
C LYS A 71 11.97 -4.51 27.86
N ILE A 72 12.22 -5.47 26.97
CA ILE A 72 11.22 -6.48 26.58
C ILE A 72 10.85 -7.37 27.78
N CYS A 73 11.81 -7.73 28.62
CA CYS A 73 11.58 -8.55 29.80
C CYS A 73 10.69 -7.87 30.87
N GLU A 74 10.53 -6.55 30.82
CA GLU A 74 9.67 -5.80 31.73
C GLU A 74 8.19 -5.82 31.30
N ILE A 75 7.89 -6.35 30.13
CA ILE A 75 6.49 -6.48 29.66
C ILE A 75 5.76 -7.50 30.52
N THR A 76 4.67 -7.07 31.14
CA THR A 76 3.84 -7.89 32.01
C THR A 76 2.45 -8.13 31.39
N GLU A 77 1.73 -9.15 31.90
CA GLU A 77 0.34 -9.39 31.51
C GLU A 77 -0.54 -8.17 31.78
N ALA A 78 -0.36 -7.49 32.92
CA ALA A 78 -1.12 -6.28 33.26
C ALA A 78 -0.89 -5.15 32.25
N CYS A 79 0.37 -4.98 31.79
CA CYS A 79 0.70 -4.01 30.74
C CYS A 79 -0.05 -4.34 29.44
N LEU A 80 -0.05 -5.61 29.02
CA LEU A 80 -0.72 -6.04 27.79
C LEU A 80 -2.25 -5.93 27.89
N GLN A 81 -2.85 -6.24 29.05
CA GLN A 81 -4.29 -6.05 29.29
C GLN A 81 -4.65 -4.57 29.19
N ASN A 82 -3.85 -3.67 29.74
CA ASN A 82 -4.06 -2.24 29.60
C ASN A 82 -3.90 -1.76 28.16
N TYR A 83 -2.91 -2.31 27.41
CA TYR A 83 -2.81 -2.04 25.98
C TYR A 83 -4.08 -2.43 25.21
N VAL A 84 -4.63 -3.60 25.49
CA VAL A 84 -5.89 -4.06 24.89
C VAL A 84 -7.02 -3.06 25.14
N LYS A 85 -7.15 -2.51 26.36
CA LYS A 85 -8.15 -1.50 26.70
C LYS A 85 -8.00 -0.23 25.84
N THR A 86 -6.78 0.17 25.50
CA THR A 86 -6.56 1.35 24.63
C THR A 86 -7.08 1.16 23.21
N MET A 87 -7.36 -0.07 22.81
CA MET A 87 -7.85 -0.39 21.46
C MET A 87 -9.34 -0.05 21.25
N SER A 88 -10.10 0.23 22.31
CA SER A 88 -11.53 0.57 22.22
C SER A 88 -11.85 1.76 21.30
N ARG A 89 -10.88 2.65 21.09
CA ARG A 89 -10.99 3.81 20.19
C ARG A 89 -10.94 3.46 18.69
N PHE A 90 -10.59 2.24 18.34
CA PHE A 90 -10.46 1.83 16.95
C PHE A 90 -11.62 0.94 16.50
N ALA A 91 -11.91 0.96 15.20
CA ALA A 91 -12.90 0.05 14.62
C ALA A 91 -12.49 -1.42 14.87
N PRO A 92 -13.45 -2.34 15.08
CA PRO A 92 -13.19 -3.75 15.45
C PRO A 92 -12.19 -4.45 14.53
N ARG A 93 -12.28 -4.24 13.21
CA ARG A 93 -11.36 -4.82 12.23
C ARG A 93 -9.91 -4.31 12.40
N THR A 94 -9.75 -3.03 12.72
CA THR A 94 -8.44 -2.42 12.99
C THR A 94 -7.86 -2.95 14.29
N THR A 95 -8.68 -3.04 15.33
CA THR A 95 -8.31 -3.63 16.62
C THR A 95 -7.83 -5.06 16.47
N ALA A 96 -8.63 -5.89 15.81
CA ALA A 96 -8.28 -7.29 15.56
C ALA A 96 -6.94 -7.44 14.83
N ARG A 97 -6.68 -6.59 13.82
CA ARG A 97 -5.42 -6.59 13.06
C ARG A 97 -4.23 -6.20 13.93
N LYS A 98 -4.36 -5.13 14.73
CA LYS A 98 -3.29 -4.66 15.62
C LYS A 98 -2.97 -5.71 16.69
N LEU A 99 -3.97 -6.21 17.37
CA LEU A 99 -3.78 -7.20 18.45
C LEU A 99 -3.21 -8.52 17.90
N ARG A 100 -3.68 -8.98 16.74
CA ARG A 100 -3.13 -10.17 16.08
C ARG A 100 -1.63 -10.02 15.82
N LEU A 101 -1.19 -8.85 15.34
CA LEU A 101 0.22 -8.60 15.08
C LEU A 101 1.05 -8.60 16.37
N ILE A 102 0.58 -7.92 17.42
CA ILE A 102 1.29 -7.90 18.70
C ILE A 102 1.35 -9.30 19.30
N LYS A 103 0.29 -10.08 19.18
CA LYS A 103 0.31 -11.49 19.58
C LYS A 103 1.39 -12.29 18.85
N GLN A 104 1.51 -12.15 17.53
CA GLN A 104 2.55 -12.81 16.73
C GLN A 104 3.96 -12.34 17.12
N TRP A 105 4.13 -11.05 17.41
CA TRP A 105 5.40 -10.53 17.88
C TRP A 105 5.78 -11.07 19.27
N LEU A 106 4.85 -11.18 20.20
CA LEU A 106 5.10 -11.80 21.52
C LEU A 106 5.46 -13.29 21.41
N GLU A 107 4.82 -14.00 20.48
CA GLU A 107 5.19 -15.40 20.17
C GLU A 107 6.61 -15.49 19.61
N TYR A 108 6.97 -14.60 18.69
CA TYR A 108 8.33 -14.50 18.19
C TYR A 108 9.33 -14.16 19.29
N CYS A 109 9.05 -13.19 20.17
CA CYS A 109 9.92 -12.84 21.28
C CYS A 109 10.15 -14.01 22.23
N TYR A 110 9.12 -14.78 22.55
CA TYR A 110 9.27 -15.98 23.36
C TYR A 110 10.13 -17.03 22.67
N THR A 111 9.91 -17.29 21.39
CA THR A 111 10.68 -18.28 20.61
C THR A 111 12.15 -17.89 20.46
N GLN A 112 12.45 -16.58 20.39
CA GLN A 112 13.82 -16.07 20.27
C GLN A 112 14.51 -15.84 21.64
N GLY A 113 13.83 -16.14 22.75
CA GLY A 113 14.41 -15.98 24.12
C GLY A 113 14.44 -14.53 24.64
N TYR A 114 13.71 -13.60 24.01
CA TYR A 114 13.54 -12.24 24.55
C TYR A 114 12.56 -12.20 25.74
N LEU A 115 11.72 -13.21 25.89
CA LEU A 115 10.74 -13.36 26.96
C LEU A 115 10.88 -14.75 27.58
N ASP A 116 10.88 -14.82 28.91
CA ASP A 116 10.94 -16.08 29.64
C ASP A 116 9.60 -16.83 29.67
N LYS A 117 8.50 -16.12 29.36
CA LYS A 117 7.13 -16.65 29.44
C LYS A 117 6.36 -16.32 28.16
N PRO A 118 5.47 -17.24 27.71
CA PRO A 118 4.62 -17.01 26.52
C PRO A 118 3.49 -16.04 26.84
N LEU A 119 3.74 -14.73 26.74
CA LEU A 119 2.74 -13.67 27.03
C LEU A 119 1.68 -13.50 25.93
N SER A 120 1.80 -14.20 24.82
CA SER A 120 0.88 -14.07 23.68
C SER A 120 -0.58 -14.44 23.99
N PHE A 121 -0.80 -15.31 25.01
CA PHE A 121 -2.15 -15.72 25.43
C PHE A 121 -2.91 -14.57 26.10
N THR A 122 -2.25 -13.56 26.64
CA THR A 122 -2.88 -12.36 27.26
C THR A 122 -3.62 -11.52 26.20
N ILE A 123 -3.21 -11.62 24.93
CA ILE A 123 -3.86 -10.90 23.85
C ILE A 123 -5.10 -11.66 23.35
N PRO A 124 -6.31 -11.11 23.54
CA PRO A 124 -7.53 -11.77 23.12
C PRO A 124 -7.64 -11.84 21.60
N ARG A 125 -8.29 -12.89 21.11
CA ARG A 125 -8.70 -12.99 19.72
C ARG A 125 -10.01 -12.23 19.55
N ILE A 126 -9.97 -11.08 18.85
CA ILE A 126 -11.16 -10.33 18.52
C ILE A 126 -11.88 -11.00 17.36
N HIS A 127 -13.09 -11.45 17.60
CA HIS A 127 -13.97 -11.92 16.53
C HIS A 127 -14.55 -10.69 15.81
N VAL A 128 -14.25 -10.58 14.55
CA VAL A 128 -14.84 -9.56 13.68
C VAL A 128 -15.92 -10.25 12.84
N PRO A 129 -17.20 -9.91 13.04
CA PRO A 129 -18.25 -10.47 12.21
C PRO A 129 -17.94 -10.22 10.74
N LYS A 130 -18.18 -11.22 9.89
CA LYS A 130 -18.18 -10.99 8.45
C LYS A 130 -19.28 -9.98 8.18
N ASN A 131 -18.90 -8.83 7.57
CA ASN A 131 -19.89 -7.83 7.19
C ASN A 131 -20.96 -8.53 6.35
N ILE A 132 -22.19 -8.44 6.80
CA ILE A 132 -23.38 -8.90 6.05
C ILE A 132 -23.79 -7.82 5.04
N GLU A 133 -23.09 -6.67 5.03
CA GLU A 133 -23.31 -5.63 4.04
C GLU A 133 -23.07 -6.20 2.64
N LEU A 134 -24.10 -6.11 1.80
CA LEU A 134 -23.97 -6.44 0.39
C LEU A 134 -22.88 -5.56 -0.22
N PRO A 135 -22.03 -6.11 -1.07
CA PRO A 135 -21.04 -5.30 -1.78
C PRO A 135 -21.75 -4.16 -2.50
N THR A 136 -21.28 -2.95 -2.31
CA THR A 136 -21.76 -1.81 -3.12
C THR A 136 -21.37 -2.06 -4.57
N VAL A 137 -22.36 -2.22 -5.43
CA VAL A 137 -22.18 -2.44 -6.86
C VAL A 137 -22.59 -1.15 -7.57
N PHE A 138 -21.67 -0.61 -8.36
CA PHE A 138 -22.01 0.52 -9.23
C PHE A 138 -22.90 0.06 -10.39
N THR A 139 -23.96 0.81 -10.66
CA THR A 139 -24.78 0.59 -11.84
C THR A 139 -24.02 1.00 -13.10
N ARG A 140 -24.48 0.54 -14.25
CA ARG A 140 -23.89 0.91 -15.53
C ARG A 140 -23.94 2.43 -15.75
N GLU A 141 -25.03 3.07 -15.34
CA GLU A 141 -25.24 4.52 -15.42
C GLU A 141 -24.28 5.29 -14.54
N GLU A 142 -24.02 4.81 -13.31
CA GLU A 142 -23.05 5.42 -12.40
C GLU A 142 -21.62 5.32 -12.94
N VAL A 143 -21.24 4.16 -13.48
CA VAL A 143 -19.93 3.99 -14.15
C VAL A 143 -19.81 4.94 -15.34
N GLN A 144 -20.87 5.08 -16.15
CA GLN A 144 -20.86 5.98 -17.30
C GLN A 144 -20.73 7.44 -16.86
N LYS A 145 -21.45 7.87 -15.82
CA LYS A 145 -21.33 9.21 -15.25
C LYS A 145 -19.91 9.48 -14.76
N LEU A 146 -19.31 8.51 -14.03
CA LEU A 146 -17.93 8.61 -13.57
C LEU A 146 -16.97 8.82 -14.76
N LEU A 147 -17.06 8.00 -15.79
CA LEU A 147 -16.17 8.08 -16.95
C LEU A 147 -16.35 9.40 -17.72
N THR A 148 -17.58 9.90 -17.86
CA THR A 148 -17.87 11.18 -18.53
C THR A 148 -17.46 12.41 -17.72
N SER A 149 -17.33 12.29 -16.40
CA SER A 149 -16.87 13.38 -15.52
C SER A 149 -15.37 13.70 -15.67
N VAL A 150 -14.62 12.79 -16.29
CA VAL A 150 -13.17 12.98 -16.45
C VAL A 150 -12.88 13.91 -17.62
N ASP A 151 -12.29 15.06 -17.34
CA ASP A 151 -11.83 16.00 -18.36
C ASP A 151 -10.59 15.46 -19.09
N ARG A 152 -10.80 15.00 -20.33
CA ARG A 152 -9.76 14.44 -21.20
C ARG A 152 -9.04 15.49 -22.05
N SER A 153 -9.33 16.77 -21.89
CA SER A 153 -8.64 17.83 -22.61
C SER A 153 -7.20 18.01 -22.17
N ASN A 154 -6.84 17.53 -20.98
CA ASN A 154 -5.52 17.63 -20.39
C ASN A 154 -4.83 16.27 -20.21
N PRO A 155 -3.48 16.23 -20.18
CA PRO A 155 -2.69 14.99 -20.08
C PRO A 155 -3.02 14.13 -18.85
N LEU A 156 -3.26 14.76 -17.70
CA LEU A 156 -3.59 14.06 -16.46
C LEU A 156 -4.97 13.39 -16.54
N GLY A 157 -5.93 14.06 -17.15
CA GLY A 157 -7.27 13.51 -17.34
C GLY A 157 -7.28 12.32 -18.31
N ARG A 158 -6.49 12.35 -19.39
CA ARG A 158 -6.33 11.19 -20.31
C ARG A 158 -5.79 9.98 -19.56
N ARG A 159 -4.78 10.17 -18.72
CA ARG A 159 -4.23 9.12 -17.86
C ARG A 159 -5.27 8.57 -16.90
N ASP A 160 -5.92 9.47 -16.15
CA ASP A 160 -6.88 9.10 -15.12
C ASP A 160 -8.09 8.38 -15.75
N TYR A 161 -8.55 8.80 -16.95
CA TYR A 161 -9.58 8.13 -17.72
C TYR A 161 -9.16 6.71 -18.14
N ALA A 162 -7.95 6.53 -18.68
CA ALA A 162 -7.46 5.22 -19.08
C ALA A 162 -7.37 4.26 -17.89
N ILE A 163 -6.94 4.73 -16.72
CA ILE A 163 -6.92 3.93 -15.49
C ILE A 163 -8.34 3.54 -15.06
N LEU A 164 -9.28 4.49 -15.08
CA LEU A 164 -10.66 4.26 -14.64
C LEU A 164 -11.42 3.30 -15.57
N ILE A 165 -11.26 3.44 -16.89
CA ILE A 165 -11.93 2.54 -17.85
C ILE A 165 -11.36 1.11 -17.77
N MET A 166 -10.05 0.95 -17.54
CA MET A 166 -9.45 -0.37 -17.28
C MET A 166 -10.02 -1.00 -16.01
N ALA A 167 -10.14 -0.23 -14.93
CA ALA A 167 -10.73 -0.73 -13.69
C ALA A 167 -12.20 -1.13 -13.89
N ALA A 168 -12.99 -0.30 -14.59
CA ALA A 168 -14.41 -0.51 -14.80
C ALA A 168 -14.72 -1.68 -15.75
N LYS A 169 -13.96 -1.82 -16.84
CA LYS A 169 -14.23 -2.82 -17.89
C LYS A 169 -13.55 -4.16 -17.63
N LEU A 170 -12.33 -4.14 -17.10
CA LEU A 170 -11.53 -5.35 -16.91
C LEU A 170 -11.54 -5.85 -15.45
N GLY A 171 -12.14 -5.10 -14.52
CA GLY A 171 -12.15 -5.48 -13.10
C GLY A 171 -10.78 -5.50 -12.44
N LEU A 172 -9.78 -4.87 -13.04
CA LEU A 172 -8.42 -4.84 -12.53
C LEU A 172 -8.32 -3.97 -11.28
N ARG A 173 -7.47 -4.40 -10.35
CA ARG A 173 -7.15 -3.54 -9.20
C ARG A 173 -6.27 -2.37 -9.65
N VAL A 174 -6.47 -1.22 -9.02
CA VAL A 174 -5.66 -0.02 -9.32
C VAL A 174 -4.16 -0.31 -9.18
N SER A 175 -3.75 -1.15 -8.21
CA SER A 175 -2.35 -1.56 -8.06
C SER A 175 -1.81 -2.30 -9.28
N ASP A 176 -2.61 -3.13 -9.91
CA ASP A 176 -2.19 -3.92 -11.07
C ASP A 176 -2.13 -3.00 -12.32
N ILE A 177 -3.11 -2.10 -12.47
CA ILE A 177 -3.14 -1.13 -13.57
C ILE A 177 -1.94 -0.17 -13.54
N ILE A 178 -1.62 0.41 -12.36
CA ILE A 178 -0.51 1.39 -12.28
C ILE A 178 0.88 0.77 -12.43
N ASN A 179 0.99 -0.54 -12.25
CA ASN A 179 2.23 -1.27 -12.48
C ASN A 179 2.29 -1.92 -13.87
N LEU A 180 1.26 -1.76 -14.69
CA LEU A 180 1.23 -2.27 -16.06
C LEU A 180 2.45 -1.77 -16.86
N THR A 181 3.14 -2.68 -17.52
CA THR A 181 4.30 -2.43 -18.37
C THR A 181 3.94 -2.60 -19.85
N PHE A 182 4.79 -2.10 -20.74
CA PHE A 182 4.50 -2.17 -22.19
C PHE A 182 4.53 -3.60 -22.72
N ASP A 183 5.37 -4.46 -22.17
CA ASP A 183 5.51 -5.88 -22.56
C ASP A 183 4.33 -6.75 -22.12
N GLU A 184 3.51 -6.26 -21.17
CA GLU A 184 2.27 -6.92 -20.75
C GLU A 184 1.09 -6.67 -21.71
N ILE A 185 1.26 -5.82 -22.75
CA ILE A 185 0.22 -5.48 -23.73
C ILE A 185 0.57 -6.10 -25.09
N ASP A 186 -0.17 -7.10 -25.52
CA ASP A 186 -0.09 -7.63 -26.89
C ASP A 186 -1.14 -6.94 -27.77
N TRP A 187 -0.72 -5.93 -28.52
CA TRP A 187 -1.58 -5.17 -29.42
C TRP A 187 -2.07 -6.00 -30.60
N THR A 188 -1.28 -6.98 -31.06
CA THR A 188 -1.63 -7.82 -32.19
C THR A 188 -2.72 -8.83 -31.82
N LYS A 189 -2.54 -9.48 -30.67
CA LYS A 189 -3.53 -10.42 -30.15
C LYS A 189 -4.69 -9.73 -29.43
N LYS A 190 -4.57 -8.43 -29.17
CA LYS A 190 -5.51 -7.65 -28.34
C LYS A 190 -5.70 -8.28 -26.96
N THR A 191 -4.60 -8.57 -26.26
CA THR A 191 -4.59 -9.17 -24.93
C THR A 191 -3.70 -8.42 -23.94
N LEU A 192 -4.03 -8.52 -22.66
CA LEU A 192 -3.26 -8.04 -21.53
C LEU A 192 -2.86 -9.24 -20.68
N SER A 193 -1.55 -9.43 -20.44
CA SER A 193 -1.02 -10.53 -19.61
C SER A 193 -0.39 -9.95 -18.34
N ILE A 194 -1.18 -9.86 -17.27
CA ILE A 194 -0.82 -9.15 -16.04
C ILE A 194 -0.57 -10.14 -14.90
N THR A 195 0.56 -10.00 -14.23
CA THR A 195 0.81 -10.69 -12.95
C THR A 195 0.27 -9.86 -11.79
N GLN A 196 -0.82 -10.33 -11.18
CA GLN A 196 -1.49 -9.63 -10.08
C GLN A 196 -0.56 -9.42 -8.88
N GLN A 197 -0.32 -8.18 -8.49
CA GLN A 197 0.54 -7.80 -7.35
C GLN A 197 0.15 -8.44 -6.01
N LYS A 198 -1.15 -8.65 -5.78
CA LYS A 198 -1.66 -9.17 -4.51
C LYS A 198 -1.59 -10.69 -4.40
N THR A 199 -1.71 -11.41 -5.50
CA THR A 199 -1.88 -12.87 -5.51
C THR A 199 -0.74 -13.61 -6.21
N GLY A 200 0.11 -12.88 -6.97
CA GLY A 200 1.17 -13.47 -7.81
C GLY A 200 0.64 -14.28 -9.00
N LYS A 201 -0.68 -14.25 -9.25
CA LYS A 201 -1.29 -15.02 -10.35
C LYS A 201 -1.19 -14.24 -11.66
N LEU A 202 -0.76 -14.91 -12.71
CA LEU A 202 -0.88 -14.43 -14.07
C LEU A 202 -2.35 -14.48 -14.51
N VAL A 203 -2.84 -13.39 -15.06
CA VAL A 203 -4.19 -13.25 -15.62
C VAL A 203 -4.07 -12.70 -17.03
N GLU A 204 -4.66 -13.40 -17.99
CA GLU A 204 -4.78 -12.95 -19.36
C GLU A 204 -6.20 -12.43 -19.60
N LEU A 205 -6.31 -11.20 -20.10
CA LEU A 205 -7.58 -10.50 -20.32
C LEU A 205 -7.64 -9.97 -21.77
N PRO A 206 -8.83 -9.95 -22.38
CA PRO A 206 -9.00 -9.31 -23.68
C PRO A 206 -8.85 -7.79 -23.54
N LEU A 207 -8.06 -7.18 -24.42
CA LEU A 207 -7.96 -5.74 -24.58
C LEU A 207 -9.13 -5.27 -25.43
N THR A 208 -10.20 -4.78 -24.78
CA THR A 208 -11.36 -4.24 -25.49
C THR A 208 -11.00 -2.95 -26.22
N GLU A 209 -11.73 -2.63 -27.30
CA GLU A 209 -11.40 -1.48 -28.15
C GLU A 209 -11.42 -0.16 -27.39
N ASP A 210 -12.42 0.04 -26.53
CA ASP A 210 -12.55 1.25 -25.71
C ASP A 210 -11.39 1.43 -24.72
N VAL A 211 -10.92 0.33 -24.12
CA VAL A 211 -9.73 0.34 -23.24
C VAL A 211 -8.46 0.59 -24.06
N GLY A 212 -8.31 -0.10 -25.20
CA GLY A 212 -7.17 0.08 -26.09
C GLY A 212 -7.03 1.52 -26.57
N TRP A 213 -8.12 2.11 -27.06
CA TRP A 213 -8.13 3.52 -27.49
C TRP A 213 -7.83 4.50 -26.34
N ALA A 214 -8.31 4.23 -25.13
CA ALA A 214 -8.02 5.09 -23.99
C ALA A 214 -6.51 5.05 -23.61
N ILE A 215 -5.89 3.87 -23.70
CA ILE A 215 -4.43 3.73 -23.47
C ILE A 215 -3.67 4.47 -24.58
N ILE A 216 -4.02 4.28 -25.85
CA ILE A 216 -3.38 4.94 -27.00
C ILE A 216 -3.52 6.46 -26.89
N ASP A 217 -4.70 6.99 -26.57
CA ASP A 217 -4.93 8.43 -26.40
C ASP A 217 -4.02 9.01 -25.30
N TYR A 218 -3.86 8.28 -24.18
CA TYR A 218 -2.93 8.69 -23.16
C TYR A 218 -1.47 8.63 -23.62
N LEU A 219 -1.06 7.57 -24.30
CA LEU A 219 0.33 7.39 -24.74
C LEU A 219 0.74 8.47 -25.77
N GLN A 220 -0.15 8.80 -26.70
CA GLN A 220 0.13 9.75 -27.77
C GLN A 220 0.01 11.22 -27.34
N HIS A 221 -0.94 11.52 -26.45
CA HIS A 221 -1.33 12.91 -26.16
C HIS A 221 -1.26 13.29 -24.68
N GLY A 222 -0.87 12.36 -23.80
CA GLY A 222 -0.89 12.61 -22.36
C GLY A 222 0.38 12.17 -21.64
N ARG A 223 1.04 11.11 -22.07
CA ARG A 223 2.20 10.57 -21.37
C ARG A 223 3.45 11.44 -21.61
N PRO A 224 4.13 11.93 -20.54
CA PRO A 224 5.41 12.59 -20.68
C PRO A 224 6.46 11.66 -21.29
N GLU A 225 7.43 12.22 -22.03
CA GLU A 225 8.59 11.47 -22.48
C GLU A 225 9.36 10.91 -21.29
N SER A 226 9.62 9.61 -21.29
CA SER A 226 10.29 8.92 -20.20
C SER A 226 10.69 7.52 -20.63
N GLU A 227 11.86 7.07 -20.19
CA GLU A 227 12.34 5.68 -20.34
C GLU A 227 11.69 4.70 -19.36
N CYS A 228 10.76 5.17 -18.52
CA CYS A 228 10.08 4.32 -17.57
C CYS A 228 9.28 3.23 -18.29
N ILE A 229 9.48 1.99 -17.87
CA ILE A 229 8.83 0.80 -18.46
C ILE A 229 7.32 0.74 -18.21
N HIS A 230 6.83 1.50 -17.21
CA HIS A 230 5.39 1.53 -16.89
C HIS A 230 4.61 2.36 -17.89
N VAL A 231 3.44 1.86 -18.26
CA VAL A 231 2.48 2.57 -19.12
C VAL A 231 2.04 3.88 -18.46
N PHE A 232 1.65 3.81 -17.18
CA PHE A 232 1.14 4.96 -16.42
C PHE A 232 2.21 5.53 -15.50
N ILE A 233 2.56 6.79 -15.71
CA ILE A 233 3.64 7.47 -14.97
C ILE A 233 3.17 8.75 -14.31
N LYS A 234 4.01 9.28 -13.42
CA LYS A 234 3.84 10.63 -12.83
C LYS A 234 4.03 11.68 -13.92
N HIS A 235 3.31 12.81 -13.78
CA HIS A 235 3.47 13.98 -14.64
C HIS A 235 4.32 15.09 -13.98
N CYS A 236 5.16 14.70 -13.04
CA CYS A 236 6.18 15.56 -12.42
C CYS A 236 7.47 14.77 -12.32
N ALA A 237 8.58 15.47 -12.45
CA ALA A 237 9.91 14.86 -12.33
C ALA A 237 10.14 14.27 -10.92
N PRO A 238 10.85 13.15 -10.84
CA PRO A 238 11.19 12.26 -11.93
C PRO A 238 9.94 11.55 -12.46
N TYR A 239 9.82 11.41 -13.78
CA TYR A 239 8.66 10.77 -14.47
C TYR A 239 8.64 9.24 -14.26
N ASP A 240 8.67 8.83 -13.01
CA ASP A 240 8.62 7.43 -12.57
C ASP A 240 7.20 6.86 -12.59
N GLY A 241 7.08 5.54 -12.38
CA GLY A 241 5.80 4.85 -12.18
C GLY A 241 4.94 5.47 -11.07
N LEU A 242 3.65 5.26 -11.17
CA LEU A 242 2.67 5.74 -10.18
C LEU A 242 2.81 4.98 -8.85
N ASN A 243 2.29 5.57 -7.80
CA ASN A 243 2.16 4.94 -6.49
C ASN A 243 0.69 4.83 -6.08
N SER A 244 0.40 4.12 -5.00
CA SER A 244 -0.97 3.88 -4.51
C SER A 244 -1.76 5.15 -4.16
N ASN A 245 -1.11 6.32 -4.07
CA ASN A 245 -1.80 7.59 -3.83
C ASN A 245 -2.70 8.02 -5.00
N ILE A 246 -2.54 7.42 -6.18
CA ILE A 246 -3.43 7.64 -7.32
C ILE A 246 -4.89 7.34 -6.97
N SER A 247 -5.16 6.35 -6.12
CA SER A 247 -6.52 6.02 -5.68
C SER A 247 -7.22 7.20 -5.01
N LYS A 248 -6.50 7.99 -4.18
CA LYS A 248 -7.04 9.22 -3.58
C LYS A 248 -7.33 10.29 -4.61
N ARG A 249 -6.50 10.36 -5.65
CA ARG A 249 -6.70 11.30 -6.76
C ARG A 249 -7.94 10.92 -7.58
N LEU A 250 -8.15 9.64 -7.85
CA LEU A 250 -9.30 9.16 -8.62
C LEU A 250 -10.63 9.32 -7.86
N GLN A 251 -10.60 9.42 -6.54
CA GLN A 251 -11.79 9.68 -5.71
C GLN A 251 -12.42 11.08 -5.91
N LYS A 252 -11.74 11.98 -6.62
CA LYS A 252 -12.32 13.31 -6.94
C LYS A 252 -13.37 13.27 -8.05
N TYR A 253 -13.40 12.22 -8.83
CA TYR A 253 -14.40 11.95 -9.88
C TYR A 253 -15.59 11.21 -9.32
#